data_cf6741bde94be6866231c7f47d817807
#
_entry.id   cf6741bde94be6866231c7f47d817807
#
_cell.length_a   1.000
_cell.length_b   1.000
_cell.length_c   1.000
_cell.angle_alpha   90.00
_cell.angle_beta   90.00
_cell.angle_gamma   90.00
#
_symmetry.space_group_name_H-M   'P 1'
#
loop_
_entity.id
_entity.type
_entity.pdbx_description
1 polymer ?
#
loop_
_entity_poly.entity_id
_entity_poly.type
_entity_poly.pdbx_seq_one_letter_code
_entity_poly.pdbx_strand_id
1 'polypeptide(L)'
;MERSIDELIELLNDKDDFVVEDVIGELELRKDEALDPLIDALSHRKKNVRLHAATLLGAINDPKAIEPLIATLKDNNKLVRREASTALSRMGEPAVDPLIGILDDEDWKVRGAAAWALGNIGDEKAIPALEKLLDDESGFVKQGAQSSIASIKK
;
A
#
# COMPACT_ATOMS: atom_id res chain seq x y z
N MET A 1 9.67 8.62 30.67
CA MET A 1 10.45 7.62 29.91
C MET A 1 9.85 7.43 28.53
N GLU A 2 10.69 7.42 27.52
CA GLU A 2 10.25 7.28 26.15
C GLU A 2 9.76 5.86 25.85
N ARG A 3 8.62 5.73 25.16
CA ARG A 3 8.10 4.42 24.77
C ARG A 3 8.98 3.81 23.67
N SER A 4 9.14 2.49 23.69
CA SER A 4 9.87 1.80 22.66
C SER A 4 9.06 1.78 21.35
N ILE A 5 9.73 1.57 20.22
CA ILE A 5 9.04 1.43 18.93
C ILE A 5 8.04 0.28 18.99
N ASP A 6 8.41 -0.85 19.59
CA ASP A 6 7.50 -2.00 19.70
C ASP A 6 6.25 -1.67 20.51
N GLU A 7 6.39 -0.92 21.61
CA GLU A 7 5.24 -0.48 22.39
C GLU A 7 4.33 0.42 21.57
N LEU A 8 4.92 1.35 20.80
CA LEU A 8 4.15 2.25 19.93
C LEU A 8 3.37 1.48 18.89
N ILE A 9 4.00 0.47 18.27
CA ILE A 9 3.34 -0.34 17.24
C ILE A 9 2.14 -1.08 17.83
N GLU A 10 2.27 -1.67 19.04
CA GLU A 10 1.15 -2.34 19.69
C GLU A 10 -0.01 -1.38 19.97
N LEU A 11 0.30 -0.13 20.30
CA LEU A 11 -0.71 0.90 20.57
C LEU A 11 -1.45 1.35 19.31
N LEU A 12 -1.01 0.98 18.13
CA LEU A 12 -1.77 1.25 16.89
C LEU A 12 -3.12 0.52 16.89
N ASN A 13 -3.31 -0.45 17.77
CA ASN A 13 -4.59 -1.14 17.93
C ASN A 13 -5.38 -0.66 19.14
N ASP A 14 -4.99 0.46 19.74
CA ASP A 14 -5.70 0.99 20.91
C ASP A 14 -7.12 1.41 20.54
N LYS A 15 -8.05 1.28 21.48
CA LYS A 15 -9.46 1.63 21.28
C LYS A 15 -9.68 3.14 21.26
N ASP A 16 -8.76 3.88 21.85
CA ASP A 16 -8.84 5.34 21.94
C ASP A 16 -8.15 5.95 20.71
N ASP A 17 -8.92 6.60 19.86
CA ASP A 17 -8.40 7.21 18.64
C ASP A 17 -7.34 8.28 18.90
N PHE A 18 -7.45 8.99 20.03
CA PHE A 18 -6.43 9.98 20.41
C PHE A 18 -5.09 9.33 20.69
N VAL A 19 -5.11 8.13 21.31
CA VAL A 19 -3.87 7.36 21.55
C VAL A 19 -3.25 6.97 20.22
N VAL A 20 -4.07 6.47 19.29
CA VAL A 20 -3.59 6.04 17.97
C VAL A 20 -2.97 7.23 17.22
N GLU A 21 -3.65 8.37 17.19
CA GLU A 21 -3.12 9.56 16.51
C GLU A 21 -1.79 10.02 17.11
N ASP A 22 -1.69 10.02 18.42
CA ASP A 22 -0.47 10.41 19.11
C ASP A 22 0.69 9.48 18.77
N VAL A 23 0.41 8.18 18.76
CA VAL A 23 1.39 7.15 18.42
C VAL A 23 1.85 7.28 16.96
N ILE A 24 0.92 7.52 16.04
CA ILE A 24 1.25 7.74 14.64
C ILE A 24 2.22 8.91 14.49
N GLY A 25 1.93 10.01 15.16
CA GLY A 25 2.80 11.18 15.13
C GLY A 25 4.20 10.87 15.66
N GLU A 26 4.27 10.13 16.75
CA GLU A 26 5.56 9.78 17.35
C GLU A 26 6.36 8.83 16.44
N LEU A 27 5.70 7.86 15.81
CA LEU A 27 6.37 6.95 14.87
C LEU A 27 6.90 7.70 13.64
N GLU A 28 6.14 8.69 13.16
CA GLU A 28 6.62 9.52 12.04
C GLU A 28 7.85 10.34 12.41
N LEU A 29 7.87 10.90 13.61
CA LEU A 29 9.03 11.64 14.08
C LEU A 29 10.26 10.75 14.25
N ARG A 30 10.04 9.49 14.57
CA ARG A 30 11.12 8.51 14.80
C ARG A 30 11.23 7.53 13.61
N LYS A 31 10.97 8.01 12.42
CA LYS A 31 10.87 7.17 11.22
C LYS A 31 12.08 6.28 10.95
N ASP A 32 13.29 6.76 11.26
CA ASP A 32 14.50 5.98 11.02
C ASP A 32 14.53 4.72 11.89
N GLU A 33 14.08 4.84 13.13
CA GLU A 33 13.98 3.70 14.04
C GLU A 33 12.75 2.84 13.73
N ALA A 34 11.68 3.45 13.22
CA ALA A 34 10.40 2.79 13.04
C ALA A 34 10.30 2.00 11.74
N LEU A 35 11.13 2.31 10.74
CA LEU A 35 10.99 1.74 9.38
C LEU A 35 10.95 0.21 9.39
N ASP A 36 11.99 -0.45 9.89
CA ASP A 36 12.04 -1.91 9.89
C ASP A 36 10.95 -2.54 10.77
N PRO A 37 10.71 -2.05 12.00
CA PRO A 37 9.59 -2.57 12.79
C PRO A 37 8.23 -2.39 12.12
N LEU A 38 8.01 -1.30 11.37
CA LEU A 38 6.74 -1.10 10.64
C LEU A 38 6.61 -2.06 9.46
N ILE A 39 7.72 -2.36 8.78
CA ILE A 39 7.72 -3.38 7.73
C ILE A 39 7.30 -4.73 8.32
N ASP A 40 7.87 -5.10 9.46
CA ASP A 40 7.47 -6.33 10.16
C ASP A 40 6.02 -6.31 10.58
N ALA A 41 5.51 -5.13 10.97
CA ALA A 41 4.13 -4.95 11.42
C ALA A 41 3.10 -5.16 10.31
N LEU A 42 3.51 -5.17 9.05
CA LEU A 42 2.62 -5.52 7.94
C LEU A 42 2.14 -6.98 8.03
N SER A 43 2.82 -7.81 8.83
CA SER A 43 2.44 -9.19 9.08
C SER A 43 1.86 -9.39 10.47
N HIS A 44 1.55 -8.32 11.19
CA HIS A 44 0.99 -8.39 12.54
C HIS A 44 -0.37 -9.09 12.52
N ARG A 45 -0.70 -9.83 13.57
CA ARG A 45 -1.96 -10.57 13.66
C ARG A 45 -3.19 -9.68 13.68
N LYS A 46 -3.06 -8.45 14.18
CA LYS A 46 -4.18 -7.50 14.29
C LYS A 46 -4.26 -6.61 13.05
N LYS A 47 -5.42 -6.61 12.41
CA LYS A 47 -5.62 -5.86 11.17
C LYS A 47 -5.39 -4.35 11.33
N ASN A 48 -5.73 -3.77 12.48
CA ASN A 48 -5.54 -2.33 12.70
C ASN A 48 -4.06 -1.97 12.71
N VAL A 49 -3.20 -2.85 13.26
CA VAL A 49 -1.76 -2.64 13.23
C VAL A 49 -1.25 -2.71 11.79
N ARG A 50 -1.67 -3.74 11.03
CA ARG A 50 -1.27 -3.87 9.62
C ARG A 50 -1.71 -2.65 8.80
N LEU A 51 -2.93 -2.19 9.02
CA LEU A 51 -3.50 -1.04 8.32
C LEU A 51 -2.68 0.23 8.56
N HIS A 52 -2.43 0.53 9.83
CA HIS A 52 -1.66 1.74 10.17
C HIS A 52 -0.20 1.63 9.76
N ALA A 53 0.37 0.41 9.82
CA ALA A 53 1.73 0.19 9.33
C ALA A 53 1.84 0.54 7.84
N ALA A 54 0.87 0.09 7.03
CA ALA A 54 0.86 0.39 5.60
C ALA A 54 0.76 1.91 5.37
N THR A 55 -0.13 2.58 6.08
CA THR A 55 -0.31 4.02 5.96
C THR A 55 0.98 4.78 6.32
N LEU A 56 1.58 4.41 7.43
CA LEU A 56 2.82 5.04 7.90
C LEU A 56 3.97 4.81 6.93
N LEU A 57 4.09 3.61 6.37
CA LEU A 57 5.15 3.30 5.42
C LEU A 57 5.02 4.13 4.14
N GLY A 58 3.80 4.39 3.69
CA GLY A 58 3.57 5.31 2.57
C GLY A 58 4.02 6.73 2.88
N ALA A 59 3.76 7.19 4.10
CA ALA A 59 4.16 8.53 4.55
C ALA A 59 5.67 8.65 4.71
N ILE A 60 6.33 7.61 5.25
CA ILE A 60 7.78 7.59 5.41
C ILE A 60 8.48 7.59 4.05
N ASN A 61 7.89 6.91 3.08
CA ASN A 61 8.33 6.94 1.69
C ASN A 61 9.77 6.43 1.47
N ASP A 62 10.12 5.33 2.15
CA ASP A 62 11.41 4.68 1.94
C ASP A 62 11.23 3.52 0.97
N PRO A 63 12.04 3.45 -0.11
CA PRO A 63 11.90 2.38 -1.12
C PRO A 63 11.96 0.96 -0.55
N LYS A 64 12.58 0.78 0.61
CA LYS A 64 12.66 -0.51 1.29
C LYS A 64 11.28 -1.09 1.60
N ALA A 65 10.26 -0.24 1.71
CA ALA A 65 8.90 -0.67 2.01
C ALA A 65 8.11 -1.13 0.77
N ILE A 66 8.61 -0.92 -0.44
CA ILE A 66 7.85 -1.19 -1.66
C ILE A 66 7.49 -2.68 -1.78
N GLU A 67 8.48 -3.57 -1.73
CA GLU A 67 8.20 -5.01 -1.87
C GLU A 67 7.30 -5.55 -0.75
N PRO A 68 7.51 -5.18 0.53
CA PRO A 68 6.56 -5.58 1.58
C PRO A 68 5.14 -5.05 1.36
N LEU A 69 4.99 -3.82 0.85
CA LEU A 69 3.66 -3.27 0.55
C LEU A 69 3.01 -3.99 -0.64
N ILE A 70 3.80 -4.37 -1.64
CA ILE A 70 3.31 -5.21 -2.76
C ILE A 70 2.73 -6.52 -2.20
N ALA A 71 3.46 -7.18 -1.30
CA ALA A 71 2.98 -8.41 -0.67
C ALA A 71 1.67 -8.16 0.12
N THR A 72 1.52 -6.99 0.70
CA THR A 72 0.34 -6.61 1.49
C THR A 72 -0.91 -6.44 0.62
N LEU A 73 -0.77 -6.31 -0.68
CA LEU A 73 -1.91 -6.31 -1.60
C LEU A 73 -2.66 -7.65 -1.59
N LYS A 74 -2.07 -8.68 -1.02
CA LYS A 74 -2.70 -10.00 -0.84
C LYS A 74 -3.33 -10.18 0.54
N ASP A 75 -3.34 -9.15 1.37
CA ASP A 75 -3.90 -9.23 2.72
C ASP A 75 -5.37 -9.65 2.67
N ASN A 76 -5.79 -10.44 3.65
CA ASN A 76 -7.18 -10.93 3.70
C ASN A 76 -8.17 -9.83 4.07
N ASN A 77 -7.72 -8.71 4.59
CA ASN A 77 -8.59 -7.60 4.97
C ASN A 77 -8.62 -6.54 3.87
N LYS A 78 -9.83 -6.18 3.44
CA LYS A 78 -10.04 -5.21 2.36
C LYS A 78 -9.41 -3.85 2.65
N LEU A 79 -9.52 -3.37 3.88
CA LEU A 79 -8.99 -2.04 4.23
C LEU A 79 -7.47 -2.04 4.24
N VAL A 80 -6.85 -3.15 4.67
CA VAL A 80 -5.39 -3.29 4.64
C VAL A 80 -4.89 -3.27 3.20
N ARG A 81 -5.54 -4.03 2.31
CA ARG A 81 -5.19 -4.02 0.88
C ARG A 81 -5.28 -2.61 0.31
N ARG A 82 -6.35 -1.90 0.65
CA ARG A 82 -6.59 -0.53 0.18
C ARG A 82 -5.50 0.42 0.65
N GLU A 83 -5.12 0.34 1.92
CA GLU A 83 -4.07 1.20 2.45
C GLU A 83 -2.71 0.89 1.82
N ALA A 84 -2.43 -0.38 1.55
CA ALA A 84 -1.19 -0.75 0.86
C ALA A 84 -1.14 -0.17 -0.55
N SER A 85 -2.25 -0.24 -1.28
CA SER A 85 -2.35 0.33 -2.63
C SER A 85 -2.18 1.85 -2.60
N THR A 86 -2.82 2.51 -1.63
CA THR A 86 -2.69 3.95 -1.44
C THR A 86 -1.24 4.34 -1.11
N ALA A 87 -0.61 3.57 -0.21
CA ALA A 87 0.79 3.81 0.16
C ALA A 87 1.71 3.72 -1.06
N LEU A 88 1.53 2.69 -1.88
CA LEU A 88 2.33 2.51 -3.09
C LEU A 88 2.12 3.65 -4.08
N SER A 89 0.87 4.12 -4.23
CA SER A 89 0.61 5.24 -5.13
C SER A 89 1.25 6.53 -4.62
N ARG A 90 1.29 6.75 -3.31
CA ARG A 90 1.96 7.91 -2.71
C ARG A 90 3.47 7.86 -2.89
N MET A 91 4.05 6.67 -2.95
CA MET A 91 5.49 6.51 -3.16
C MET A 91 5.91 6.81 -4.59
N GLY A 92 5.00 6.72 -5.54
CA GLY A 92 5.21 7.20 -6.91
C GLY A 92 6.08 6.32 -7.77
N GLU A 93 6.94 6.94 -8.56
CA GLU A 93 7.72 6.28 -9.61
C GLU A 93 8.46 5.00 -9.17
N PRO A 94 9.14 4.96 -8.02
CA PRO A 94 9.84 3.72 -7.61
C PRO A 94 8.94 2.50 -7.47
N ALA A 95 7.63 2.68 -7.32
CA ALA A 95 6.68 1.57 -7.21
C ALA A 95 6.16 1.10 -8.57
N VAL A 96 6.43 1.82 -9.67
CA VAL A 96 5.82 1.52 -10.98
C VAL A 96 6.20 0.13 -11.49
N ASP A 97 7.48 -0.19 -11.61
CA ASP A 97 7.91 -1.49 -12.11
C ASP A 97 7.45 -2.65 -11.23
N PRO A 98 7.57 -2.58 -9.90
CA PRO A 98 7.00 -3.63 -9.04
C PRO A 98 5.50 -3.82 -9.22
N LEU A 99 4.74 -2.74 -9.39
CA LEU A 99 3.29 -2.83 -9.62
C LEU A 99 2.97 -3.45 -10.98
N ILE A 100 3.72 -3.07 -12.02
CA ILE A 100 3.56 -3.69 -13.35
C ILE A 100 3.79 -5.20 -13.24
N GLY A 101 4.76 -5.62 -12.46
CA GLY A 101 5.11 -7.03 -12.29
C GLY A 101 4.02 -7.91 -11.70
N ILE A 102 2.99 -7.32 -11.06
CA ILE A 102 1.90 -8.08 -10.46
C ILE A 102 0.55 -7.89 -11.16
N LEU A 103 0.54 -7.24 -12.31
CA LEU A 103 -0.71 -7.06 -13.08
C LEU A 103 -1.23 -8.38 -13.65
N ASP A 104 -0.43 -9.44 -13.64
CA ASP A 104 -0.83 -10.77 -14.07
C ASP A 104 -1.02 -11.75 -12.91
N ASP A 105 -1.13 -11.25 -11.67
CA ASP A 105 -1.35 -12.09 -10.50
C ASP A 105 -2.65 -12.88 -10.65
N GLU A 106 -2.67 -14.08 -10.09
CA GLU A 106 -3.84 -14.97 -10.16
C GLU A 106 -5.08 -14.36 -9.52
N ASP A 107 -4.90 -13.56 -8.47
CA ASP A 107 -6.00 -12.95 -7.72
C ASP A 107 -6.43 -11.65 -8.38
N TRP A 108 -7.70 -11.61 -8.83
CA TRP A 108 -8.24 -10.40 -9.47
C TRP A 108 -8.18 -9.17 -8.56
N LYS A 109 -8.22 -9.37 -7.24
CA LYS A 109 -8.13 -8.26 -6.29
C LYS A 109 -6.75 -7.63 -6.33
N VAL A 110 -5.72 -8.43 -6.47
CA VAL A 110 -4.33 -7.95 -6.59
C VAL A 110 -4.15 -7.20 -7.90
N ARG A 111 -4.64 -7.79 -9.01
CA ARG A 111 -4.56 -7.13 -10.32
C ARG A 111 -5.26 -5.77 -10.29
N GLY A 112 -6.46 -5.73 -9.70
CA GLY A 112 -7.23 -4.50 -9.60
C GLY A 112 -6.55 -3.44 -8.74
N ALA A 113 -5.99 -3.84 -7.60
CA ALA A 113 -5.29 -2.92 -6.71
C ALA A 113 -4.04 -2.33 -7.37
N ALA A 114 -3.29 -3.17 -8.08
CA ALA A 114 -2.10 -2.72 -8.79
C ALA A 114 -2.46 -1.73 -9.92
N ALA A 115 -3.50 -2.05 -10.69
CA ALA A 115 -3.98 -1.16 -11.75
C ALA A 115 -4.42 0.20 -11.20
N TRP A 116 -5.14 0.18 -10.08
CA TRP A 116 -5.59 1.41 -9.43
C TRP A 116 -4.40 2.28 -8.99
N ALA A 117 -3.42 1.67 -8.34
CA ALA A 117 -2.23 2.39 -7.89
C ALA A 117 -1.47 3.00 -9.07
N LEU A 118 -1.31 2.24 -10.16
CA LEU A 118 -0.63 2.74 -11.36
C LEU A 118 -1.36 3.91 -11.99
N GLY A 119 -2.70 3.88 -11.99
CA GLY A 119 -3.50 5.00 -12.47
C GLY A 119 -3.27 6.27 -11.66
N ASN A 120 -3.15 6.12 -10.35
CA ASN A 120 -2.91 7.25 -9.45
C ASN A 120 -1.49 7.80 -9.57
N ILE A 121 -0.50 6.94 -9.83
CA ILE A 121 0.88 7.39 -10.03
C ILE A 121 0.99 8.19 -11.33
N GLY A 122 0.29 7.77 -12.37
CA GLY A 122 0.21 8.53 -13.60
C GLY A 122 1.39 8.38 -14.55
N ASP A 123 2.23 7.37 -14.38
CA ASP A 123 3.39 7.16 -15.24
C ASP A 123 2.97 6.42 -16.53
N GLU A 124 3.22 7.04 -17.68
CA GLU A 124 2.85 6.48 -18.99
C GLU A 124 3.47 5.11 -19.25
N LYS A 125 4.56 4.80 -18.59
CA LYS A 125 5.24 3.51 -18.72
C LYS A 125 4.31 2.33 -18.41
N ALA A 126 3.28 2.56 -17.60
CA ALA A 126 2.33 1.52 -17.20
C ALA A 126 1.29 1.22 -18.26
N ILE A 127 1.09 2.10 -19.26
CA ILE A 127 -0.01 1.96 -20.22
C ILE A 127 0.03 0.62 -20.98
N PRO A 128 1.16 0.18 -21.57
CA PRO A 128 1.13 -1.09 -22.29
C PRO A 128 0.70 -2.29 -21.45
N ALA A 129 1.13 -2.33 -20.19
CA ALA A 129 0.76 -3.41 -19.28
C ALA A 129 -0.72 -3.31 -18.89
N LEU A 130 -1.22 -2.10 -18.65
CA LEU A 130 -2.63 -1.88 -18.33
C LEU A 130 -3.54 -2.24 -19.50
N GLU A 131 -3.08 -2.01 -20.72
CA GLU A 131 -3.86 -2.37 -21.93
C GLU A 131 -4.15 -3.86 -22.01
N LYS A 132 -3.25 -4.69 -21.51
CA LYS A 132 -3.48 -6.14 -21.46
C LYS A 132 -4.64 -6.52 -20.56
N LEU A 133 -4.95 -5.70 -19.56
CA LEU A 133 -6.06 -5.93 -18.65
C LEU A 133 -7.42 -5.52 -19.23
N LEU A 134 -7.44 -4.89 -20.38
CA LEU A 134 -8.71 -4.55 -21.05
C LEU A 134 -9.46 -5.80 -21.50
N ASP A 135 -8.79 -6.94 -21.60
CA ASP A 135 -9.39 -8.23 -21.91
C ASP A 135 -9.48 -9.15 -20.70
N ASP A 136 -9.30 -8.60 -19.49
CA ASP A 136 -9.33 -9.40 -18.27
C ASP A 136 -10.68 -10.07 -18.08
N GLU A 137 -10.67 -11.29 -17.54
CA GLU A 137 -11.89 -12.05 -17.26
C GLU A 137 -12.75 -11.41 -16.17
N SER A 138 -12.14 -10.59 -15.29
CA SER A 138 -12.88 -9.85 -14.28
C SER A 138 -13.34 -8.51 -14.85
N GLY A 139 -14.65 -8.29 -14.85
CA GLY A 139 -15.22 -7.00 -15.28
C GLY A 139 -14.72 -5.84 -14.42
N PHE A 140 -14.50 -6.10 -13.13
CA PHE A 140 -13.98 -5.11 -12.21
C PHE A 140 -12.55 -4.68 -12.61
N VAL A 141 -11.69 -5.65 -12.92
CA VAL A 141 -10.32 -5.37 -13.36
C VAL A 141 -10.31 -4.64 -14.70
N LYS A 142 -11.14 -5.08 -15.63
CA LYS A 142 -11.31 -4.45 -16.95
C LYS A 142 -11.65 -2.98 -16.82
N GLN A 143 -12.67 -2.69 -16.02
CA GLN A 143 -13.12 -1.32 -15.80
C GLN A 143 -12.04 -0.49 -15.11
N GLY A 144 -11.37 -1.07 -14.12
CA GLY A 144 -10.27 -0.40 -13.42
C GLY A 144 -9.12 -0.05 -14.37
N ALA A 145 -8.77 -0.96 -15.28
CA ALA A 145 -7.73 -0.70 -16.28
C ALA A 145 -8.11 0.45 -17.22
N GLN A 146 -9.37 0.47 -17.67
CA GLN A 146 -9.87 1.56 -18.51
C GLN A 146 -9.75 2.90 -17.80
N SER A 147 -10.17 2.96 -16.54
CA SER A 147 -10.10 4.19 -15.73
C SER A 147 -8.67 4.64 -15.51
N SER A 148 -7.78 3.69 -15.24
CA SER A 148 -6.38 4.00 -14.98
C SER A 148 -5.68 4.53 -16.22
N ILE A 149 -5.92 3.92 -17.39
CA ILE A 149 -5.37 4.39 -18.65
C ILE A 149 -5.85 5.80 -18.94
N ALA A 150 -7.15 6.05 -18.78
CA ALA A 150 -7.72 7.37 -19.00
C ALA A 150 -7.12 8.41 -18.07
N SER A 151 -6.90 8.05 -16.82
CA SER A 151 -6.30 8.92 -15.82
C SER A 151 -4.85 9.29 -16.17
N ILE A 152 -4.08 8.31 -16.65
CA ILE A 152 -2.67 8.52 -17.05
C ILE A 152 -2.58 9.42 -18.28
N LYS A 153 -3.50 9.26 -19.23
CA LYS A 153 -3.46 9.99 -20.51
C LYS A 153 -3.93 11.44 -20.41
N LYS A 154 -4.50 11.85 -19.27
CA LYS A 154 -4.87 13.25 -19.09
C LYS A 154 -3.67 14.23 -19.14
#